data_0ffe6eef0dbe98049cb158a7e8801d61
#
_entry.id   0ffe6eef0dbe98049cb158a7e8801d61
#
_cell.length_a   1.000
_cell.length_b   1.000
_cell.length_c   1.000
_cell.angle_alpha   90.00
_cell.angle_beta   90.00
_cell.angle_gamma   90.00
#
_symmetry.space_group_name_H-M   'P 1'
#
loop_
_entity.id
_entity.type
_entity.pdbx_description
1 polymer ?
#
loop_
_entity_poly.entity_id
_entity_poly.type
_entity_poly.pdbx_seq_one_letter_code
_entity_poly.pdbx_strand_id
1 'polypeptide(L)'
;FTDWTEENSFLRKHFQPQVILETSERVFYDYFVRQDIKIDYLHIDGDHSYEGVKKDFELYSTIMSENGIITIHDIDQNYHDTFVVTEDAKKDFVPFDGPAKYIKDLEKNSEWNLVNLKNYRMFDKKVTSTGLTLLTRKA
;
A
#
# COMPACT_ATOMS: atom_id res chain seq x y z
N PHE A 1 15.67 -11.22 -3.78
CA PHE A 1 15.31 -10.38 -4.93
C PHE A 1 15.40 -11.26 -6.17
N THR A 2 14.29 -11.79 -6.64
CA THR A 2 14.21 -12.41 -7.97
C THR A 2 14.47 -11.32 -9.00
N ASP A 3 15.40 -11.61 -9.90
CA ASP A 3 15.74 -10.69 -10.97
C ASP A 3 14.53 -10.50 -11.89
N TRP A 4 13.82 -9.41 -11.70
CA TRP A 4 12.67 -8.99 -12.52
C TRP A 4 13.06 -8.75 -13.99
N THR A 5 14.33 -8.93 -14.32
CA THR A 5 14.87 -8.53 -15.61
C THR A 5 14.62 -9.50 -16.75
N GLU A 6 14.51 -10.81 -16.49
CA GLU A 6 14.35 -11.80 -17.57
C GLU A 6 12.93 -12.29 -17.78
N GLU A 7 12.13 -12.52 -16.74
CA GLU A 7 10.77 -13.05 -16.88
C GLU A 7 9.72 -12.04 -17.38
N ASN A 8 10.01 -10.74 -17.36
CA ASN A 8 9.08 -9.68 -17.72
C ASN A 8 9.45 -8.88 -18.96
N SER A 9 10.10 -9.53 -19.94
CA SER A 9 10.46 -8.87 -21.23
C SER A 9 9.24 -8.26 -21.95
N PHE A 10 8.06 -8.86 -21.81
CA PHE A 10 6.81 -8.33 -22.36
C PHE A 10 6.39 -7.05 -21.65
N LEU A 11 6.38 -7.03 -20.32
CA LEU A 11 6.02 -5.83 -19.55
C LEU A 11 7.00 -4.68 -19.80
N ARG A 12 8.31 -4.96 -19.82
CA ARG A 12 9.33 -3.94 -20.16
C ARG A 12 9.19 -3.39 -21.57
N LYS A 13 8.78 -4.20 -22.52
CA LYS A 13 8.61 -3.79 -23.91
C LYS A 13 7.40 -2.87 -24.12
N HIS A 14 6.35 -3.04 -23.29
CA HIS A 14 5.09 -2.33 -23.43
C HIS A 14 4.83 -1.29 -22.33
N PHE A 15 5.39 -1.52 -21.15
CA PHE A 15 5.31 -0.62 -20.00
C PHE A 15 6.75 -0.34 -19.56
N GLN A 16 7.21 0.85 -19.58
CA GLN A 16 8.55 1.24 -19.15
C GLN A 16 8.55 1.51 -17.63
N PRO A 17 8.55 0.48 -16.75
CA PRO A 17 8.54 0.69 -15.31
C PRO A 17 9.83 1.37 -14.90
N GLN A 18 9.71 2.41 -14.09
CA GLN A 18 10.83 3.07 -13.44
C GLN A 18 10.92 2.57 -12.00
N VAL A 19 12.11 2.17 -11.57
CA VAL A 19 12.40 1.79 -10.18
C VAL A 19 13.26 2.89 -9.57
N ILE A 20 12.75 3.50 -8.51
CA ILE A 20 13.46 4.55 -7.78
C ILE A 20 13.80 4.01 -6.39
N LEU A 21 15.09 3.86 -6.09
CA LEU A 21 15.59 3.34 -4.82
C LEU A 21 15.81 4.49 -3.82
N GLU A 22 14.72 4.99 -3.29
CA GLU A 22 14.68 6.09 -2.33
C GLU A 22 13.48 5.96 -1.37
N THR A 23 13.45 6.77 -0.34
CA THR A 23 12.27 6.86 0.53
C THR A 23 11.09 7.49 -0.22
N SER A 24 9.87 7.09 0.12
CA SER A 24 8.64 7.62 -0.49
C SER A 24 8.58 9.15 -0.40
N GLU A 25 8.97 9.72 0.74
CA GLU A 25 9.00 11.17 0.95
C GLU A 25 9.95 11.91 0.00
N ARG A 26 11.18 11.40 -0.20
CA ARG A 26 12.13 12.02 -1.14
C ARG A 26 11.63 11.91 -2.58
N VAL A 27 11.08 10.75 -2.96
CA VAL A 27 10.48 10.57 -4.29
C VAL A 27 9.32 11.54 -4.50
N PHE A 28 8.48 11.73 -3.48
CA PHE A 28 7.37 12.67 -3.54
C PHE A 28 7.85 14.10 -3.91
N TYR A 29 8.81 14.65 -3.14
CA TYR A 29 9.28 16.02 -3.36
C TYR A 29 10.17 16.15 -4.59
N ASP A 30 11.16 15.27 -4.74
CA ASP A 30 12.21 15.44 -5.76
C ASP A 30 11.75 15.01 -7.16
N TYR A 31 10.77 14.13 -7.26
CA TYR A 31 10.29 13.64 -8.55
C TYR A 31 8.89 14.16 -8.86
N PHE A 32 7.87 13.88 -8.05
CA PHE A 32 6.50 14.22 -8.39
C PHE A 32 6.20 15.71 -8.27
N VAL A 33 6.49 16.31 -7.11
CA VAL A 33 6.19 17.74 -6.88
C VAL A 33 7.03 18.63 -7.79
N ARG A 34 8.33 18.35 -7.91
CA ARG A 34 9.25 19.14 -8.75
C ARG A 34 8.88 19.13 -10.22
N GLN A 35 8.27 18.08 -10.73
CA GLN A 35 7.87 17.94 -12.13
C GLN A 35 6.37 18.18 -12.35
N ASP A 36 5.62 18.55 -11.32
CA ASP A 36 4.16 18.76 -11.37
C ASP A 36 3.40 17.53 -11.93
N ILE A 37 3.85 16.32 -11.55
CA ILE A 37 3.24 15.08 -12.01
C ILE A 37 2.01 14.76 -11.16
N LYS A 38 0.89 14.45 -11.81
CA LYS A 38 -0.31 13.90 -11.18
C LYS A 38 -0.34 12.38 -11.31
N ILE A 39 -0.95 11.72 -10.35
CA ILE A 39 -1.05 10.25 -10.26
C ILE A 39 -2.50 9.82 -10.52
N ASP A 40 -2.72 8.94 -11.48
CA ASP A 40 -4.04 8.35 -11.75
C ASP A 40 -4.30 7.09 -10.90
N TYR A 41 -3.25 6.36 -10.57
CA TYR A 41 -3.34 5.17 -9.73
C TYR A 41 -2.16 5.10 -8.75
N LEU A 42 -2.47 5.02 -7.47
CA LEU A 42 -1.51 4.84 -6.38
C LEU A 42 -1.77 3.50 -5.68
N HIS A 43 -0.72 2.71 -5.49
CA HIS A 43 -0.75 1.49 -4.68
C HIS A 43 0.18 1.64 -3.48
N ILE A 44 -0.35 1.56 -2.27
CA ILE A 44 0.41 1.64 -1.02
C ILE A 44 0.54 0.23 -0.45
N ASP A 45 1.77 -0.28 -0.44
CA ASP A 45 2.16 -1.60 0.05
C ASP A 45 3.62 -1.60 0.53
N GLY A 46 3.99 -0.57 1.28
CA GLY A 46 5.36 -0.32 1.74
C GLY A 46 5.54 -0.57 3.24
N ASP A 47 5.75 0.48 4.01
CA ASP A 47 5.87 0.41 5.47
C ASP A 47 4.52 0.12 6.11
N HIS A 48 4.37 -1.04 6.74
CA HIS A 48 3.13 -1.48 7.39
C HIS A 48 2.92 -0.90 8.80
N SER A 49 3.74 0.04 9.24
CA SER A 49 3.43 0.82 10.43
C SER A 49 2.25 1.78 10.15
N TYR A 50 1.50 2.12 11.19
CA TYR A 50 0.41 3.10 11.06
C TYR A 50 0.92 4.45 10.51
N GLU A 51 2.06 4.93 11.03
CA GLU A 51 2.66 6.19 10.61
C GLU A 51 3.20 6.16 9.18
N GLY A 52 3.76 5.01 8.75
CA GLY A 52 4.26 4.83 7.38
C GLY A 52 3.13 4.90 6.36
N VAL A 53 2.08 4.10 6.53
CA VAL A 53 0.91 4.11 5.64
C VAL A 53 0.22 5.47 5.63
N LYS A 54 0.04 6.08 6.82
CA LYS A 54 -0.55 7.42 6.95
C LYS A 54 0.26 8.46 6.19
N LYS A 55 1.58 8.47 6.37
CA LYS A 55 2.47 9.40 5.70
C LYS A 55 2.40 9.27 4.19
N ASP A 56 2.49 8.05 3.67
CA ASP A 56 2.42 7.79 2.24
C ASP A 56 1.08 8.25 1.66
N PHE A 57 -0.02 7.92 2.33
CA PHE A 57 -1.34 8.35 1.89
C PHE A 57 -1.50 9.87 1.93
N GLU A 58 -1.14 10.54 3.04
CA GLU A 58 -1.30 11.99 3.20
C GLU A 58 -0.46 12.78 2.20
N LEU A 59 0.76 12.31 1.88
CA LEU A 59 1.59 12.95 0.86
C LEU A 59 1.00 12.76 -0.53
N TYR A 60 0.87 11.51 -0.96
CA TYR A 60 0.57 11.19 -2.35
C TYR A 60 -0.89 11.45 -2.75
N SER A 61 -1.83 11.43 -1.80
CA SER A 61 -3.22 11.81 -2.08
C SER A 61 -3.37 13.27 -2.55
N THR A 62 -2.42 14.15 -2.20
CA THR A 62 -2.45 15.56 -2.61
C THR A 62 -2.15 15.76 -4.10
N ILE A 63 -1.47 14.82 -4.73
CA ILE A 63 -1.08 14.88 -6.14
C ILE A 63 -1.86 13.89 -7.01
N MET A 64 -2.92 13.28 -6.46
CA MET A 64 -3.82 12.46 -7.28
C MET A 64 -4.55 13.31 -8.31
N SER A 65 -4.79 12.73 -9.50
CA SER A 65 -5.71 13.30 -10.47
C SER A 65 -7.15 13.29 -9.96
N GLU A 66 -8.03 14.06 -10.57
CA GLU A 66 -9.43 14.22 -10.13
C GLU A 66 -10.17 12.89 -10.01
N ASN A 67 -9.95 11.97 -10.95
CA ASN A 67 -10.55 10.64 -10.96
C ASN A 67 -9.57 9.53 -10.53
N GLY A 68 -8.51 9.92 -9.83
CA GLY A 68 -7.47 8.98 -9.40
C GLY A 68 -7.97 7.97 -8.38
N ILE A 69 -7.39 6.78 -8.43
CA ILE A 69 -7.70 5.67 -7.54
C ILE A 69 -6.51 5.39 -6.64
N ILE A 70 -6.75 5.25 -5.35
CA ILE A 70 -5.75 4.80 -4.38
C ILE A 70 -6.13 3.41 -3.90
N THR A 71 -5.15 2.53 -3.78
CA THR A 71 -5.31 1.23 -3.12
C THR A 71 -4.32 1.09 -1.99
N ILE A 72 -4.77 0.53 -0.86
CA ILE A 72 -3.95 0.19 0.30
C ILE A 72 -4.07 -1.31 0.55
N HIS A 73 -2.94 -2.00 0.59
CA HIS A 73 -2.87 -3.44 0.79
C HIS A 73 -2.76 -3.81 2.28
N ASP A 74 -2.93 -5.10 2.61
CA ASP A 74 -2.78 -5.69 3.95
C ASP A 74 -3.66 -5.04 5.03
N ILE A 75 -4.90 -4.75 4.67
CA ILE A 75 -5.87 -4.10 5.54
C ILE A 75 -6.62 -5.06 6.48
N ASP A 76 -6.39 -6.36 6.40
CA ASP A 76 -7.08 -7.33 7.26
C ASP A 76 -6.22 -7.68 8.48
N GLN A 77 -6.73 -7.36 9.68
CA GLN A 77 -6.05 -7.66 10.94
C GLN A 77 -5.78 -9.16 11.16
N ASN A 78 -6.59 -10.04 10.57
CA ASN A 78 -6.42 -11.49 10.71
C ASN A 78 -5.16 -12.02 10.00
N TYR A 79 -4.54 -11.22 9.14
CA TYR A 79 -3.29 -11.58 8.47
C TYR A 79 -2.15 -11.80 9.49
N HIS A 80 -2.10 -11.03 10.56
CA HIS A 80 -1.02 -11.06 11.56
C HIS A 80 -1.07 -12.27 12.49
N ASP A 81 -2.26 -12.80 12.74
CA ASP A 81 -2.42 -13.98 13.61
C ASP A 81 -1.92 -15.27 12.96
N THR A 82 -1.56 -15.21 11.67
CA THR A 82 -1.14 -16.40 10.90
C THR A 82 0.37 -16.52 10.71
N PHE A 83 1.13 -15.45 10.89
CA PHE A 83 2.59 -15.54 10.87
C PHE A 83 3.11 -16.01 12.22
N VAL A 84 3.72 -17.19 12.24
CA VAL A 84 4.47 -17.67 13.41
C VAL A 84 5.78 -16.87 13.44
N VAL A 85 5.78 -15.79 14.19
CA VAL A 85 7.00 -15.05 14.51
C VAL A 85 7.73 -15.85 15.58
N THR A 86 9.00 -16.18 15.35
CA THR A 86 9.83 -16.83 16.36
C THR A 86 9.97 -15.94 17.60
N GLU A 87 10.16 -16.52 18.79
CA GLU A 87 10.26 -15.74 20.04
C GLU A 87 11.38 -14.66 19.97
N ASP A 88 12.46 -14.93 19.25
CA ASP A 88 13.56 -13.96 19.06
C ASP A 88 13.15 -12.80 18.14
N ALA A 89 12.31 -13.05 17.14
CA ALA A 89 11.79 -12.03 16.24
C ALA A 89 10.68 -11.16 16.87
N LYS A 90 10.04 -11.61 17.96
CA LYS A 90 9.03 -10.83 18.67
C LYS A 90 9.58 -9.57 19.35
N LYS A 91 10.88 -9.53 19.64
CA LYS A 91 11.50 -8.38 20.33
C LYS A 91 11.61 -7.15 19.45
N ASP A 92 11.72 -7.35 18.14
CA ASP A 92 11.87 -6.27 17.13
C ASP A 92 10.63 -6.19 16.21
N PHE A 93 9.56 -6.90 16.58
CA PHE A 93 8.38 -6.99 15.74
C PHE A 93 7.55 -5.71 15.81
N VAL A 94 7.56 -4.94 14.74
CA VAL A 94 6.58 -3.86 14.53
C VAL A 94 5.27 -4.52 14.10
N PRO A 95 4.14 -4.28 14.80
CA PRO A 95 2.85 -4.79 14.36
C PRO A 95 2.54 -4.31 12.94
N PHE A 96 2.30 -5.25 12.02
CA PHE A 96 1.91 -4.94 10.64
C PHE A 96 0.43 -4.54 10.49
N ASP A 97 -0.24 -4.18 11.57
CA ASP A 97 -1.66 -3.82 11.58
C ASP A 97 -1.93 -2.34 11.24
N GLY A 98 -0.88 -1.61 10.89
CA GLY A 98 -0.95 -0.19 10.55
C GLY A 98 -1.93 0.11 9.42
N PRO A 99 -1.91 -0.60 8.26
CA PRO A 99 -2.89 -0.40 7.21
C PRO A 99 -4.33 -0.56 7.70
N ALA A 100 -4.63 -1.64 8.43
CA ALA A 100 -5.97 -1.89 8.97
C ALA A 100 -6.44 -0.80 9.95
N LYS A 101 -5.53 -0.28 10.77
CA LYS A 101 -5.84 0.82 11.71
C LYS A 101 -6.09 2.12 10.95
N TYR A 102 -5.25 2.44 9.98
CA TYR A 102 -5.38 3.67 9.22
C TYR A 102 -6.68 3.69 8.38
N ILE A 103 -7.07 2.58 7.77
CA ILE A 103 -8.35 2.46 7.07
C ILE A 103 -9.54 2.78 7.98
N LYS A 104 -9.54 2.32 9.24
CA LYS A 104 -10.58 2.66 10.22
C LYS A 104 -10.67 4.16 10.50
N ASP A 105 -9.57 4.87 10.42
CA ASP A 105 -9.58 6.33 10.57
C ASP A 105 -10.04 7.03 9.29
N LEU A 106 -9.67 6.53 8.12
CA LEU A 106 -10.19 7.03 6.84
C LEU A 106 -11.69 6.79 6.68
N GLU A 107 -12.26 5.70 7.22
CA GLU A 107 -13.69 5.44 7.22
C GLU A 107 -14.50 6.54 7.94
N LYS A 108 -13.89 7.19 8.92
CA LYS A 108 -14.47 8.33 9.63
C LYS A 108 -14.37 9.65 8.85
N ASN A 109 -13.51 9.69 7.82
CA ASN A 109 -13.27 10.86 7.00
C ASN A 109 -14.29 10.94 5.86
N SER A 110 -15.00 12.07 5.78
CA SER A 110 -16.06 12.27 4.79
C SER A 110 -15.58 12.50 3.36
N GLU A 111 -14.28 12.70 3.14
CA GLU A 111 -13.72 13.08 1.83
C GLU A 111 -13.54 11.89 0.87
N TRP A 112 -13.54 10.67 1.39
CA TRP A 112 -13.21 9.47 0.63
C TRP A 112 -14.39 8.48 0.56
N ASN A 113 -14.58 7.89 -0.61
CA ASN A 113 -15.33 6.66 -0.79
C ASN A 113 -14.39 5.48 -0.60
N LEU A 114 -14.76 4.51 0.21
CA LEU A 114 -13.93 3.33 0.48
C LEU A 114 -14.69 2.05 0.09
N VAL A 115 -13.97 1.14 -0.54
CA VAL A 115 -14.44 -0.23 -0.81
C VAL A 115 -13.39 -1.21 -0.30
N ASN A 116 -13.73 -1.97 0.73
CA ASN A 116 -12.86 -2.99 1.30
C ASN A 116 -13.09 -4.34 0.60
N LEU A 117 -12.05 -4.87 -0.02
CA LEU A 117 -12.04 -6.17 -0.69
C LEU A 117 -11.27 -7.17 0.18
N LYS A 118 -11.89 -8.32 0.45
CA LYS A 118 -11.23 -9.40 1.20
C LYS A 118 -10.75 -10.49 0.25
N ASN A 119 -9.49 -10.83 0.38
CA ASN A 119 -8.86 -11.90 -0.38
C ASN A 119 -8.60 -13.09 0.56
N TYR A 120 -9.47 -14.07 0.54
CA TYR A 120 -9.34 -15.25 1.39
C TYR A 120 -8.37 -16.26 0.78
N ARG A 121 -7.37 -16.65 1.55
CA ARG A 121 -6.41 -17.72 1.21
C ARG A 121 -6.39 -18.75 2.31
N MET A 122 -6.18 -20.02 1.95
CA MET A 122 -5.86 -21.06 2.93
C MET A 122 -4.35 -21.18 3.06
N PHE A 123 -3.85 -20.89 4.25
CA PHE A 123 -2.46 -21.10 4.61
C PHE A 123 -2.41 -21.98 5.87
N ASP A 124 -1.69 -23.11 5.79
CA ASP A 124 -1.55 -24.08 6.90
C ASP A 124 -2.88 -24.39 7.62
N LYS A 125 -3.92 -24.76 6.86
CA LYS A 125 -5.28 -25.07 7.35
C LYS A 125 -6.02 -23.90 8.00
N LYS A 126 -5.48 -22.69 7.97
CA LYS A 126 -6.16 -21.45 8.42
C LYS A 126 -6.60 -20.63 7.23
N VAL A 127 -7.78 -20.03 7.34
CA VAL A 127 -8.25 -19.04 6.37
C VAL A 127 -7.65 -17.70 6.74
N THR A 128 -6.90 -17.11 5.82
CA THR A 128 -6.29 -15.79 6.00
C THR A 128 -6.79 -14.83 4.93
N SER A 129 -6.75 -13.56 5.22
CA SER A 129 -7.04 -12.52 4.24
C SER A 129 -6.02 -11.40 4.42
N THR A 130 -5.39 -10.98 3.32
CA THR A 130 -4.56 -9.78 3.34
C THR A 130 -5.42 -8.52 3.18
N GLY A 131 -6.44 -8.60 2.36
CA GLY A 131 -7.34 -7.50 2.08
C GLY A 131 -6.74 -6.37 1.24
N LEU A 132 -7.62 -5.61 0.61
CA LEU A 132 -7.29 -4.43 -0.17
C LEU A 132 -8.40 -3.40 0.01
N THR A 133 -8.06 -2.15 0.32
CA THR A 133 -9.03 -1.04 0.25
C THR A 133 -8.79 -0.26 -1.03
N LEU A 134 -9.88 0.03 -1.74
CA LEU A 134 -9.90 0.96 -2.86
C LEU A 134 -10.54 2.27 -2.38
N LEU A 135 -9.90 3.39 -2.69
CA LEU A 135 -10.34 4.73 -2.33
C LEU A 135 -10.47 5.62 -3.57
N THR A 136 -11.55 6.42 -3.59
CA THR A 136 -11.75 7.51 -4.55
C THR A 136 -12.21 8.76 -3.80
N ARG A 137 -11.88 9.96 -4.31
CA ARG A 137 -12.44 11.18 -3.73
C ARG A 137 -13.96 11.22 -3.95
N LYS A 138 -14.66 11.76 -2.97
CA LYS A 138 -16.06 12.13 -3.16
C LYS A 138 -16.12 13.39 -4.03
N ALA A 139 -17.09 13.38 -4.93
CA ALA A 139 -17.41 14.57 -5.73
C ALA A 139 -17.99 15.69 -4.86
#